data_005a450a9cefcd8059daa068739c3412
#
_entry.id   005a450a9cefcd8059daa068739c3412
#
_cell.length_a   1.000
_cell.length_b   1.000
_cell.length_c   1.000
_cell.angle_alpha   90.00
_cell.angle_beta   90.00
_cell.angle_gamma   90.00
#
_symmetry.space_group_name_H-M   'P 1'
#
loop_
_entity.id
_entity.type
_entity.pdbx_description
1 polymer ?
#
loop_
_entity_poly.entity_id
_entity_poly.type
_entity_poly.pdbx_seq_one_letter_code
_entity_poly.pdbx_strand_id
1 'polypeptide(L)'
;MKIPNICSLKNRILLKELVKTDFKLRYQGSVLGYMWAVLRPMMLFAILYVVFAKILKMGSDIPHYPVYLLAGTVLWSFFSECTSQGIQAIVARGDLLRKISFPKWIIVVSATTTALINFLINLGVVIIFAIINGVTPSFSWLIVPFIVLELYLLSLGISFFLGAINVKYRDISSIWEVFMQALFYAVPVIYPITMVADASPLAAKIFLLNPIAQVIQDVRYFLITNQTITTWNYLPEQLLHFVPILIVIVIITLGGLYFRKRSKYFAEEA
;
A
#
# COMPACT_ATOMS: atom_id res chain seq x y z
N MET A 1 -33.92 -4.49 3.20
CA MET A 1 -32.65 -5.10 3.65
C MET A 1 -31.81 -4.02 4.33
N LYS A 2 -31.74 -4.03 5.69
CA LYS A 2 -31.07 -2.96 6.45
C LYS A 2 -29.60 -2.93 6.08
N ILE A 3 -29.11 -1.74 5.69
CA ILE A 3 -27.70 -1.44 5.54
C ILE A 3 -27.05 -1.82 6.88
N PRO A 4 -26.05 -2.73 6.93
CA PRO A 4 -25.41 -3.05 8.18
C PRO A 4 -24.82 -1.76 8.75
N ASN A 5 -25.24 -1.41 9.96
CA ASN A 5 -24.85 -0.18 10.65
C ASN A 5 -23.33 -0.22 10.85
N ILE A 6 -22.56 0.35 9.91
CA ILE A 6 -21.09 0.38 9.93
C ILE A 6 -20.59 0.97 11.24
N CYS A 7 -21.35 1.90 11.83
CA CYS A 7 -21.07 2.59 13.07
C CYS A 7 -21.59 1.89 14.34
N SER A 8 -22.09 0.64 14.29
CA SER A 8 -22.55 0.00 15.52
C SER A 8 -21.37 -0.20 16.48
N LEU A 9 -21.61 0.07 17.77
CA LEU A 9 -20.59 -0.08 18.83
C LEU A 9 -19.96 -1.47 18.82
N LYS A 10 -20.78 -2.52 18.57
CA LYS A 10 -20.31 -3.91 18.47
C LYS A 10 -19.29 -4.11 17.35
N ASN A 11 -19.53 -3.54 16.17
CA ASN A 11 -18.62 -3.66 15.03
C ASN A 11 -17.28 -2.93 15.27
N ARG A 12 -17.33 -1.77 15.95
CA ARG A 12 -16.11 -1.02 16.33
C ARG A 12 -15.28 -1.78 17.36
N ILE A 13 -15.92 -2.36 18.37
CA ILE A 13 -15.23 -3.19 19.38
C ILE A 13 -14.59 -4.40 18.72
N LEU A 14 -15.34 -5.12 17.88
CA LEU A 14 -14.82 -6.29 17.16
C LEU A 14 -13.64 -5.92 16.28
N LEU A 15 -13.74 -4.85 15.49
CA LEU A 15 -12.63 -4.38 14.64
C LEU A 15 -11.38 -4.07 15.47
N LYS A 16 -11.55 -3.33 16.59
CA LYS A 16 -10.43 -3.00 17.48
C LYS A 16 -9.75 -4.22 18.06
N GLU A 17 -10.54 -5.19 18.53
CA GLU A 17 -10.00 -6.44 19.11
C GLU A 17 -9.31 -7.31 18.04
N LEU A 18 -9.84 -7.37 16.82
CA LEU A 18 -9.19 -8.07 15.72
C LEU A 18 -7.86 -7.43 15.36
N VAL A 19 -7.81 -6.11 15.18
CA VAL A 19 -6.56 -5.38 14.88
C VAL A 19 -5.52 -5.59 15.98
N LYS A 20 -5.94 -5.48 17.26
CA LYS A 20 -5.06 -5.68 18.40
C LYS A 20 -4.49 -7.10 18.46
N THR A 21 -5.34 -8.09 18.19
CA THR A 21 -4.96 -9.51 18.20
C THR A 21 -4.02 -9.81 17.04
N ASP A 22 -4.30 -9.33 15.83
CA ASP A 22 -3.44 -9.50 14.64
C ASP A 22 -2.06 -8.91 14.86
N PHE A 23 -2.02 -7.69 15.38
CA PHE A 23 -0.77 -7.01 15.66
C PHE A 23 0.05 -7.75 16.74
N LYS A 24 -0.62 -8.26 17.79
CA LYS A 24 0.03 -9.04 18.84
C LYS A 24 0.56 -10.39 18.31
N LEU A 25 -0.28 -11.15 17.60
CA LEU A 25 0.09 -12.47 17.07
C LEU A 25 1.24 -12.40 16.07
N ARG A 26 1.33 -11.33 15.29
CA ARG A 26 2.38 -11.14 14.29
C ARG A 26 3.79 -11.11 14.91
N TYR A 27 3.92 -10.59 16.11
CA TYR A 27 5.21 -10.38 16.78
C TYR A 27 5.38 -11.25 18.04
N GLN A 28 4.38 -12.07 18.36
CA GLN A 28 4.41 -12.95 19.53
C GLN A 28 5.43 -14.08 19.32
N GLY A 29 6.22 -14.34 20.36
CA GLY A 29 7.25 -15.40 20.34
C GLY A 29 8.56 -15.03 19.62
N SER A 30 8.69 -13.79 19.12
CA SER A 30 9.93 -13.31 18.52
C SER A 30 10.83 -12.61 19.55
N VAL A 31 12.13 -12.89 19.52
CA VAL A 31 13.12 -12.25 20.41
C VAL A 31 13.16 -10.72 20.19
N LEU A 32 13.08 -10.27 18.95
CA LEU A 32 13.10 -8.85 18.59
C LEU A 32 11.70 -8.20 18.61
N GLY A 33 10.63 -9.01 18.73
CA GLY A 33 9.27 -8.52 18.85
C GLY A 33 8.88 -7.49 17.79
N TYR A 34 8.38 -6.34 18.23
CA TYR A 34 7.93 -5.25 17.37
C TYR A 34 9.04 -4.56 16.57
N MET A 35 10.31 -4.76 16.93
CA MET A 35 11.43 -4.19 16.16
C MET A 35 11.46 -4.71 14.72
N TRP A 36 10.94 -5.92 14.46
CA TRP A 36 10.82 -6.45 13.11
C TRP A 36 9.96 -5.61 12.16
N ALA A 37 9.02 -4.84 12.70
CA ALA A 37 8.22 -3.93 11.89
C ALA A 37 9.08 -2.88 11.16
N VAL A 38 10.16 -2.44 11.79
CA VAL A 38 11.11 -1.46 11.24
C VAL A 38 12.33 -2.14 10.62
N LEU A 39 12.85 -3.18 11.26
CA LEU A 39 14.11 -3.80 10.84
C LEU A 39 14.02 -4.38 9.42
N ARG A 40 12.91 -5.08 9.08
CA ARG A 40 12.73 -5.69 7.76
C ARG A 40 12.78 -4.68 6.61
N PRO A 41 12.01 -3.59 6.60
CA PRO A 41 12.11 -2.55 5.57
C PRO A 41 13.48 -1.88 5.54
N MET A 42 14.12 -1.67 6.71
CA MET A 42 15.45 -1.06 6.79
C MET A 42 16.54 -1.95 6.19
N MET A 43 16.49 -3.26 6.43
CA MET A 43 17.44 -4.20 5.82
C MET A 43 17.29 -4.24 4.30
N LEU A 44 16.05 -4.30 3.79
CA LEU A 44 15.79 -4.23 2.36
C LEU A 44 16.32 -2.92 1.77
N PHE A 45 16.01 -1.80 2.41
CA PHE A 45 16.52 -0.49 2.02
C PHE A 45 18.05 -0.46 1.98
N ALA A 46 18.73 -0.98 3.02
CA ALA A 46 20.19 -1.00 3.09
C ALA A 46 20.80 -1.76 1.90
N ILE A 47 20.24 -2.92 1.54
CA ILE A 47 20.68 -3.71 0.38
C ILE A 47 20.45 -2.91 -0.91
N LEU A 48 19.25 -2.39 -1.12
CA LEU A 48 18.92 -1.61 -2.32
C LEU A 48 19.78 -0.34 -2.42
N TYR A 49 20.04 0.33 -1.30
CA TYR A 49 20.89 1.51 -1.27
C TYR A 49 22.33 1.19 -1.69
N VAL A 50 22.91 0.11 -1.18
CA VAL A 50 24.27 -0.31 -1.58
C VAL A 50 24.31 -0.63 -3.08
N VAL A 51 23.34 -1.41 -3.57
CA VAL A 51 23.31 -1.82 -4.97
C VAL A 51 23.05 -0.62 -5.90
N PHE A 52 21.96 0.11 -5.68
CA PHE A 52 21.52 1.14 -6.62
C PHE A 52 22.24 2.47 -6.46
N ALA A 53 22.53 2.90 -5.23
CA ALA A 53 23.19 4.17 -4.99
C ALA A 53 24.72 4.08 -5.07
N LYS A 54 25.34 3.02 -4.50
CA LYS A 54 26.79 2.92 -4.42
C LYS A 54 27.42 2.18 -5.59
N ILE A 55 26.86 1.04 -6.01
CA ILE A 55 27.44 0.22 -7.10
C ILE A 55 26.98 0.77 -8.46
N LEU A 56 25.68 0.91 -8.68
CA LEU A 56 25.12 1.35 -9.96
C LEU A 56 25.13 2.89 -10.13
N LYS A 57 25.38 3.64 -9.05
CA LYS A 57 25.39 5.12 -9.00
C LYS A 57 24.13 5.75 -9.58
N MET A 58 23.00 5.06 -9.45
CA MET A 58 21.69 5.58 -9.86
C MET A 58 21.28 6.71 -8.90
N GLY A 59 20.64 7.75 -9.46
CA GLY A 59 20.11 8.85 -8.65
C GLY A 59 21.17 9.84 -8.17
N SER A 60 22.38 9.88 -8.79
CA SER A 60 23.42 10.90 -8.52
C SER A 60 22.88 12.33 -8.66
N ASP A 61 21.94 12.53 -9.60
CA ASP A 61 21.36 13.83 -9.92
C ASP A 61 20.09 14.15 -9.12
N ILE A 62 19.67 13.25 -8.21
CA ILE A 62 18.48 13.42 -7.39
C ILE A 62 18.88 13.87 -5.98
N PRO A 63 18.43 15.05 -5.53
CA PRO A 63 18.63 15.47 -4.15
C PRO A 63 18.05 14.46 -3.17
N HIS A 64 18.81 14.14 -2.12
CA HIS A 64 18.40 13.22 -1.06
C HIS A 64 17.98 11.81 -1.56
N TYR A 65 18.65 11.27 -2.59
CA TYR A 65 18.33 9.97 -3.18
C TYR A 65 18.15 8.83 -2.16
N PRO A 66 18.92 8.73 -1.04
CA PRO A 66 18.66 7.71 -0.02
C PRO A 66 17.24 7.78 0.56
N VAL A 67 16.76 9.00 0.82
CA VAL A 67 15.38 9.22 1.32
C VAL A 67 14.35 8.89 0.25
N TYR A 68 14.65 9.29 -0.99
CA TYR A 68 13.83 8.99 -2.18
C TYR A 68 13.61 7.48 -2.36
N LEU A 69 14.69 6.69 -2.23
CA LEU A 69 14.66 5.24 -2.32
C LEU A 69 13.89 4.61 -1.14
N LEU A 70 14.16 5.09 0.09
CA LEU A 70 13.49 4.61 1.29
C LEU A 70 11.98 4.85 1.23
N ALA A 71 11.55 6.06 0.86
CA ALA A 71 10.14 6.39 0.74
C ALA A 71 9.41 5.49 -0.27
N GLY A 72 10.02 5.28 -1.45
CA GLY A 72 9.46 4.38 -2.47
C GLY A 72 9.32 2.94 -1.98
N THR A 73 10.36 2.40 -1.32
CA THR A 73 10.34 1.03 -0.80
C THR A 73 9.35 0.83 0.35
N VAL A 74 9.17 1.83 1.21
CA VAL A 74 8.20 1.78 2.32
C VAL A 74 6.76 1.84 1.79
N LEU A 75 6.46 2.71 0.83
CA LEU A 75 5.14 2.80 0.19
C LEU A 75 4.80 1.51 -0.57
N TRP A 76 5.76 0.96 -1.31
CA TRP A 76 5.59 -0.31 -1.98
C TRP A 76 5.34 -1.46 -1.00
N SER A 77 6.13 -1.55 0.06
CA SER A 77 5.98 -2.57 1.10
C SER A 77 4.60 -2.50 1.75
N PHE A 78 4.10 -1.29 1.98
CA PHE A 78 2.74 -1.08 2.49
C PHE A 78 1.68 -1.61 1.53
N PHE A 79 1.75 -1.24 0.25
CA PHE A 79 0.79 -1.70 -0.77
C PHE A 79 0.80 -3.24 -0.87
N SER A 80 2.00 -3.84 -0.95
CA SER A 80 2.19 -5.28 -1.03
C SER A 80 1.64 -6.00 0.21
N GLU A 81 2.00 -5.53 1.40
CA GLU A 81 1.55 -6.10 2.66
C GLU A 81 0.03 -5.98 2.83
N CYS A 82 -0.52 -4.80 2.56
CA CYS A 82 -1.94 -4.51 2.70
C CYS A 82 -2.80 -5.42 1.81
N THR A 83 -2.42 -5.55 0.53
CA THR A 83 -3.14 -6.39 -0.43
C THR A 83 -2.98 -7.87 -0.12
N SER A 84 -1.77 -8.36 0.16
CA SER A 84 -1.53 -9.78 0.46
C SER A 84 -2.25 -10.24 1.73
N GLN A 85 -2.23 -9.45 2.80
CA GLN A 85 -2.98 -9.74 4.02
C GLN A 85 -4.50 -9.69 3.80
N GLY A 86 -4.96 -8.67 3.05
CA GLY A 86 -6.38 -8.51 2.74
C GLY A 86 -6.94 -9.67 1.92
N ILE A 87 -6.19 -10.19 0.95
CA ILE A 87 -6.58 -11.34 0.11
C ILE A 87 -6.74 -12.61 0.95
N GLN A 88 -5.82 -12.84 1.87
CA GLN A 88 -5.81 -14.05 2.70
C GLN A 88 -6.74 -13.94 3.93
N ALA A 89 -7.19 -12.74 4.28
CA ALA A 89 -7.86 -12.46 5.54
C ALA A 89 -9.10 -13.34 5.81
N ILE A 90 -9.94 -13.57 4.79
CA ILE A 90 -11.18 -14.35 4.90
C ILE A 90 -10.87 -15.83 5.16
N VAL A 91 -9.98 -16.40 4.35
CA VAL A 91 -9.59 -17.82 4.45
C VAL A 91 -8.90 -18.11 5.79
N ALA A 92 -8.02 -17.21 6.22
CA ALA A 92 -7.31 -17.35 7.50
C ALA A 92 -8.24 -17.36 8.73
N ARG A 93 -9.48 -16.87 8.58
CA ARG A 93 -10.46 -16.78 9.69
C ARG A 93 -11.77 -17.50 9.40
N GLY A 94 -11.72 -18.58 8.60
CA GLY A 94 -12.88 -19.41 8.29
C GLY A 94 -13.60 -19.90 9.53
N ASP A 95 -12.87 -20.34 10.56
CA ASP A 95 -13.46 -20.80 11.84
C ASP A 95 -14.26 -19.71 12.57
N LEU A 96 -13.81 -18.47 12.54
CA LEU A 96 -14.52 -17.35 13.13
C LEU A 96 -15.82 -17.07 12.38
N LEU A 97 -15.79 -17.19 11.04
CA LEU A 97 -16.96 -16.99 10.19
C LEU A 97 -18.06 -18.02 10.40
N ARG A 98 -17.70 -19.25 10.77
CA ARG A 98 -18.64 -20.34 11.06
C ARG A 98 -19.26 -20.23 12.46
N LYS A 99 -18.51 -19.66 13.43
CA LYS A 99 -18.95 -19.62 14.84
C LYS A 99 -19.76 -18.39 15.21
N ILE A 100 -19.52 -17.23 14.55
CA ILE A 100 -20.12 -15.95 14.93
C ILE A 100 -20.67 -15.23 13.70
N SER A 101 -21.89 -14.71 13.81
CA SER A 101 -22.48 -13.88 12.77
C SER A 101 -22.12 -12.39 12.95
N PHE A 102 -21.33 -11.84 12.02
CA PHE A 102 -20.94 -10.43 11.98
C PHE A 102 -20.71 -9.98 10.54
N PRO A 103 -20.62 -8.66 10.28
CA PRO A 103 -20.32 -8.14 8.94
C PRO A 103 -18.92 -8.55 8.47
N LYS A 104 -18.83 -9.36 7.43
CA LYS A 104 -17.59 -10.04 6.98
C LYS A 104 -16.51 -9.08 6.46
N TRP A 105 -16.90 -7.86 6.06
CA TRP A 105 -15.95 -6.81 5.67
C TRP A 105 -14.98 -6.42 6.81
N ILE A 106 -15.39 -6.61 8.09
CA ILE A 106 -14.56 -6.28 9.26
C ILE A 106 -13.24 -7.07 9.23
N ILE A 107 -13.25 -8.30 8.73
CA ILE A 107 -12.06 -9.15 8.64
C ILE A 107 -11.02 -8.54 7.68
N VAL A 108 -11.46 -8.13 6.49
CA VAL A 108 -10.55 -7.53 5.50
C VAL A 108 -10.05 -6.18 6.00
N VAL A 109 -10.96 -5.34 6.54
CA VAL A 109 -10.58 -4.05 7.10
C VAL A 109 -9.63 -4.19 8.29
N SER A 110 -9.78 -5.20 9.16
CA SER A 110 -8.83 -5.42 10.28
C SER A 110 -7.43 -5.78 9.77
N ALA A 111 -7.32 -6.65 8.77
CA ALA A 111 -6.04 -7.03 8.18
C ALA A 111 -5.34 -5.84 7.51
N THR A 112 -6.08 -5.08 6.69
CA THR A 112 -5.53 -3.90 6.01
C THR A 112 -5.19 -2.75 6.97
N THR A 113 -5.96 -2.57 8.06
CA THR A 113 -5.65 -1.60 9.12
C THR A 113 -4.37 -1.99 9.87
N THR A 114 -4.13 -3.27 10.11
CA THR A 114 -2.88 -3.74 10.72
C THR A 114 -1.67 -3.40 9.83
N ALA A 115 -1.79 -3.59 8.52
CA ALA A 115 -0.76 -3.15 7.56
C ALA A 115 -0.57 -1.63 7.57
N LEU A 116 -1.65 -0.85 7.67
CA LEU A 116 -1.58 0.60 7.79
C LEU A 116 -0.83 1.06 9.05
N ILE A 117 -1.08 0.42 10.20
CA ILE A 117 -0.35 0.72 11.45
C ILE A 117 1.15 0.47 11.27
N ASN A 118 1.54 -0.67 10.69
CA ASN A 118 2.95 -0.95 10.38
C ASN A 118 3.54 0.10 9.44
N PHE A 119 2.80 0.50 8.41
CA PHE A 119 3.22 1.54 7.50
C PHE A 119 3.44 2.88 8.20
N LEU A 120 2.53 3.31 9.08
CA LEU A 120 2.66 4.57 9.81
C LEU A 120 3.93 4.60 10.69
N ILE A 121 4.30 3.47 11.31
CA ILE A 121 5.56 3.33 12.04
C ILE A 121 6.74 3.55 11.08
N ASN A 122 6.73 2.91 9.91
CA ASN A 122 7.79 3.04 8.91
C ASN A 122 7.82 4.44 8.26
N LEU A 123 6.68 5.07 8.05
CA LEU A 123 6.60 6.45 7.57
C LEU A 123 7.25 7.42 8.58
N GLY A 124 7.04 7.19 9.89
CA GLY A 124 7.76 7.92 10.94
C GLY A 124 9.29 7.79 10.81
N VAL A 125 9.78 6.59 10.50
CA VAL A 125 11.22 6.37 10.25
C VAL A 125 11.68 7.11 8.99
N VAL A 126 10.89 7.10 7.91
CA VAL A 126 11.19 7.87 6.68
C VAL A 126 11.31 9.36 6.99
N ILE A 127 10.37 9.91 7.78
CA ILE A 127 10.36 11.33 8.17
C ILE A 127 11.63 11.68 8.98
N ILE A 128 11.95 10.86 9.98
CA ILE A 128 13.17 11.07 10.81
C ILE A 128 14.41 11.01 9.92
N PHE A 129 14.49 10.02 9.03
CA PHE A 129 15.62 9.86 8.12
C PHE A 129 15.72 11.03 7.12
N ALA A 130 14.59 11.57 6.65
CA ALA A 130 14.55 12.75 5.78
C ALA A 130 15.15 13.98 6.49
N ILE A 131 14.76 14.24 7.74
CA ILE A 131 15.29 15.36 8.55
C ILE A 131 16.81 15.20 8.77
N ILE A 132 17.26 13.99 9.13
CA ILE A 132 18.70 13.70 9.31
C ILE A 132 19.50 13.93 8.02
N ASN A 133 18.91 13.66 6.85
CA ASN A 133 19.53 13.90 5.53
C ASN A 133 19.40 15.34 5.04
N GLY A 134 18.91 16.27 5.86
CA GLY A 134 18.85 17.70 5.55
C GLY A 134 17.60 18.14 4.76
N VAL A 135 16.59 17.28 4.66
CA VAL A 135 15.27 17.69 4.12
C VAL A 135 14.57 18.57 5.14
N THR A 136 14.24 19.79 4.75
CA THR A 136 13.56 20.74 5.66
C THR A 136 12.06 20.47 5.70
N PRO A 137 11.45 20.34 6.89
CA PRO A 137 10.01 20.22 7.02
C PRO A 137 9.28 21.39 6.36
N SER A 138 8.26 21.11 5.58
CA SER A 138 7.45 22.08 4.86
C SER A 138 5.95 21.83 5.08
N PHE A 139 5.13 22.86 4.90
CA PHE A 139 3.67 22.71 4.93
C PHE A 139 3.13 21.70 3.92
N SER A 140 3.87 21.44 2.84
CA SER A 140 3.53 20.42 1.84
C SER A 140 3.45 19.00 2.43
N TRP A 141 4.11 18.71 3.56
CA TRP A 141 4.01 17.43 4.24
C TRP A 141 2.59 17.09 4.72
N LEU A 142 1.75 18.11 4.94
CA LEU A 142 0.34 17.92 5.32
C LEU A 142 -0.51 17.29 4.21
N ILE A 143 -0.03 17.25 2.98
CA ILE A 143 -0.68 16.60 1.85
C ILE A 143 -0.45 15.08 1.87
N VAL A 144 0.68 14.63 2.42
CA VAL A 144 1.09 13.21 2.43
C VAL A 144 0.02 12.29 3.02
N PRO A 145 -0.68 12.60 4.13
CA PRO A 145 -1.75 11.74 4.65
C PRO A 145 -2.89 11.50 3.66
N PHE A 146 -3.23 12.47 2.82
CA PHE A 146 -4.29 12.31 1.80
C PHE A 146 -3.84 11.40 0.66
N ILE A 147 -2.57 11.51 0.24
CA ILE A 147 -1.96 10.63 -0.77
C ILE A 147 -1.86 9.19 -0.23
N VAL A 148 -1.50 9.03 1.05
CA VAL A 148 -1.49 7.73 1.73
C VAL A 148 -2.89 7.13 1.83
N LEU A 149 -3.90 7.95 2.08
CA LEU A 149 -5.30 7.51 2.09
C LEU A 149 -5.72 6.99 0.71
N GLU A 150 -5.29 7.62 -0.37
CA GLU A 150 -5.53 7.16 -1.74
C GLU A 150 -4.96 5.75 -1.96
N LEU A 151 -3.68 5.53 -1.57
CA LEU A 151 -3.04 4.22 -1.66
C LEU A 151 -3.73 3.17 -0.80
N TYR A 152 -4.18 3.55 0.40
CA TYR A 152 -4.94 2.66 1.28
C TYR A 152 -6.27 2.25 0.67
N LEU A 153 -7.03 3.19 0.08
CA LEU A 153 -8.30 2.89 -0.58
C LEU A 153 -8.11 1.98 -1.79
N LEU A 154 -7.06 2.20 -2.59
CA LEU A 154 -6.68 1.30 -3.68
C LEU A 154 -6.44 -0.13 -3.17
N SER A 155 -5.57 -0.24 -2.15
CA SER A 155 -5.21 -1.52 -1.54
C SER A 155 -6.42 -2.25 -0.95
N LEU A 156 -7.31 -1.51 -0.28
CA LEU A 156 -8.53 -2.04 0.30
C LEU A 156 -9.51 -2.54 -0.78
N GLY A 157 -9.66 -1.79 -1.87
CA GLY A 157 -10.51 -2.20 -3.00
C GLY A 157 -10.03 -3.49 -3.66
N ILE A 158 -8.72 -3.60 -3.90
CA ILE A 158 -8.09 -4.81 -4.42
C ILE A 158 -8.28 -5.98 -3.42
N SER A 159 -8.08 -5.73 -2.12
CA SER A 159 -8.26 -6.72 -1.07
C SER A 159 -9.69 -7.26 -1.00
N PHE A 160 -10.70 -6.40 -1.15
CA PHE A 160 -12.09 -6.82 -1.23
C PHE A 160 -12.36 -7.68 -2.47
N PHE A 161 -11.88 -7.26 -3.62
CA PHE A 161 -12.12 -7.98 -4.87
C PHE A 161 -11.43 -9.33 -4.89
N LEU A 162 -10.10 -9.35 -4.75
CA LEU A 162 -9.31 -10.57 -4.80
C LEU A 162 -9.55 -11.47 -3.58
N GLY A 163 -9.76 -10.90 -2.39
CA GLY A 163 -10.10 -11.67 -1.20
C GLY A 163 -11.42 -12.43 -1.34
N ALA A 164 -12.43 -11.84 -1.99
CA ALA A 164 -13.69 -12.53 -2.26
C ALA A 164 -13.53 -13.66 -3.28
N ILE A 165 -12.60 -13.55 -4.24
CA ILE A 165 -12.30 -14.62 -5.22
C ILE A 165 -11.47 -15.71 -4.55
N ASN A 166 -10.51 -15.33 -3.69
CA ASN A 166 -9.59 -16.24 -3.03
C ASN A 166 -10.29 -17.25 -2.09
N VAL A 167 -11.49 -16.94 -1.60
CA VAL A 167 -12.29 -17.89 -0.81
C VAL A 167 -12.60 -19.15 -1.61
N LYS A 168 -12.97 -18.99 -2.89
CA LYS A 168 -13.30 -20.09 -3.78
C LYS A 168 -12.07 -20.66 -4.51
N TYR A 169 -11.18 -19.77 -4.96
CA TYR A 169 -10.00 -20.11 -5.76
C TYR A 169 -8.74 -19.69 -4.99
N ARG A 170 -8.19 -20.59 -4.18
CA ARG A 170 -7.07 -20.32 -3.26
C ARG A 170 -5.75 -19.97 -3.97
N ASP A 171 -5.64 -20.26 -5.25
CA ASP A 171 -4.46 -19.94 -6.07
C ASP A 171 -4.30 -18.43 -6.33
N ILE A 172 -5.36 -17.65 -6.13
CA ILE A 172 -5.33 -16.18 -6.31
C ILE A 172 -4.24 -15.52 -5.47
N SER A 173 -4.00 -16.01 -4.25
CA SER A 173 -2.94 -15.48 -3.39
C SER A 173 -1.54 -15.69 -4.01
N SER A 174 -1.27 -16.86 -4.59
CA SER A 174 0.00 -17.18 -5.24
C SER A 174 0.17 -16.41 -6.56
N ILE A 175 -0.89 -16.31 -7.36
CA ILE A 175 -0.89 -15.50 -8.59
C ILE A 175 -0.62 -14.04 -8.26
N TRP A 176 -1.26 -13.50 -7.21
CA TRP A 176 -1.05 -12.12 -6.77
C TRP A 176 0.39 -11.88 -6.33
N GLU A 177 1.01 -12.83 -5.62
CA GLU A 177 2.41 -12.74 -5.18
C GLU A 177 3.36 -12.62 -6.37
N VAL A 178 3.21 -13.47 -7.39
CA VAL A 178 4.00 -13.39 -8.64
C VAL A 178 3.76 -12.08 -9.38
N PHE A 179 2.49 -11.64 -9.46
CA PHE A 179 2.15 -10.37 -10.07
C PHE A 179 2.80 -9.18 -9.35
N MET A 180 2.83 -9.19 -8.01
CA MET A 180 3.47 -8.16 -7.21
C MET A 180 4.98 -8.10 -7.42
N GLN A 181 5.65 -9.24 -7.62
CA GLN A 181 7.08 -9.27 -7.96
C GLN A 181 7.34 -8.59 -9.32
N ALA A 182 6.52 -8.88 -10.34
CA ALA A 182 6.63 -8.23 -11.64
C ALA A 182 6.32 -6.72 -11.56
N LEU A 183 5.27 -6.35 -10.82
CA LEU A 183 4.82 -4.97 -10.68
C LEU A 183 5.86 -4.09 -9.92
N PHE A 184 6.64 -4.67 -9.02
CA PHE A 184 7.73 -3.96 -8.33
C PHE A 184 8.75 -3.35 -9.30
N TYR A 185 9.05 -4.05 -10.38
CA TYR A 185 9.95 -3.57 -11.43
C TYR A 185 9.24 -2.70 -12.47
N ALA A 186 7.94 -2.87 -12.65
CA ALA A 186 7.13 -2.07 -13.57
C ALA A 186 6.73 -0.70 -12.99
N VAL A 187 6.85 -0.50 -11.67
CA VAL A 187 6.60 0.78 -10.99
C VAL A 187 7.94 1.40 -10.61
N PRO A 188 8.14 2.73 -10.73
CA PRO A 188 9.40 3.40 -10.41
C PRO A 188 9.66 3.48 -8.90
N VAL A 189 9.78 2.30 -8.24
CA VAL A 189 10.04 2.18 -6.81
C VAL A 189 11.51 2.48 -6.51
N ILE A 190 12.42 1.84 -7.25
CA ILE A 190 13.87 1.87 -7.00
C ILE A 190 14.61 2.82 -7.94
N TYR A 191 14.06 3.09 -9.12
CA TYR A 191 14.67 3.96 -10.13
C TYR A 191 13.87 5.26 -10.28
N PRO A 192 14.53 6.34 -10.73
CA PRO A 192 13.85 7.59 -11.01
C PRO A 192 13.04 7.48 -12.31
N ILE A 193 11.85 8.07 -12.34
CA ILE A 193 11.00 8.06 -13.52
C ILE A 193 11.61 8.87 -14.68
N THR A 194 12.56 9.76 -14.41
CA THR A 194 13.34 10.49 -15.42
C THR A 194 14.02 9.53 -16.39
N MET A 195 14.59 8.42 -15.90
CA MET A 195 15.21 7.42 -16.79
C MET A 195 14.21 6.83 -17.79
N VAL A 196 12.95 6.65 -17.37
CA VAL A 196 11.89 6.17 -18.26
C VAL A 196 11.48 7.28 -19.24
N ALA A 197 11.39 8.52 -18.76
CA ALA A 197 11.02 9.67 -19.57
C ALA A 197 12.05 9.96 -20.68
N ASP A 198 13.34 9.81 -20.37
CA ASP A 198 14.44 9.99 -21.31
C ASP A 198 14.45 8.86 -22.39
N ALA A 199 14.12 7.64 -22.00
CA ALA A 199 14.05 6.51 -22.93
C ALA A 199 12.77 6.56 -23.79
N SER A 200 11.62 6.89 -23.18
CA SER A 200 10.32 6.97 -23.87
C SER A 200 9.34 7.85 -23.08
N PRO A 201 9.05 9.06 -23.59
CA PRO A 201 8.06 9.95 -22.97
C PRO A 201 6.67 9.35 -22.87
N LEU A 202 6.28 8.47 -23.82
CA LEU A 202 5.00 7.75 -23.79
C LEU A 202 4.95 6.75 -22.64
N ALA A 203 6.03 5.99 -22.43
CA ALA A 203 6.10 5.03 -21.30
C ALA A 203 6.01 5.77 -19.96
N ALA A 204 6.67 6.90 -19.80
CA ALA A 204 6.57 7.70 -18.57
C ALA A 204 5.15 8.20 -18.31
N LYS A 205 4.42 8.62 -19.36
CA LYS A 205 2.98 8.97 -19.23
C LYS A 205 2.15 7.79 -18.75
N ILE A 206 2.32 6.61 -19.36
CA ILE A 206 1.59 5.39 -18.95
C ILE A 206 1.92 5.01 -17.51
N PHE A 207 3.17 5.12 -17.08
CA PHE A 207 3.58 4.83 -15.71
C PHE A 207 2.93 5.80 -14.71
N LEU A 208 2.85 7.08 -15.04
CA LEU A 208 2.22 8.08 -14.18
C LEU A 208 0.70 7.94 -14.08
N LEU A 209 0.05 7.29 -15.05
CA LEU A 209 -1.37 6.95 -14.97
C LEU A 209 -1.65 5.77 -14.04
N ASN A 210 -0.61 5.01 -13.65
CA ASN A 210 -0.75 3.97 -12.62
C ASN A 210 -0.85 4.64 -11.24
N PRO A 211 -1.93 4.42 -10.46
CA PRO A 211 -2.12 5.08 -9.17
C PRO A 211 -1.03 4.77 -8.14
N ILE A 212 -0.37 3.60 -8.24
CA ILE A 212 0.75 3.27 -7.33
C ILE A 212 1.96 4.13 -7.66
N ALA A 213 2.29 4.27 -8.94
CA ALA A 213 3.40 5.09 -9.38
C ALA A 213 3.15 6.58 -9.09
N GLN A 214 1.94 7.05 -9.35
CA GLN A 214 1.52 8.42 -9.02
C GLN A 214 1.69 8.70 -7.52
N VAL A 215 1.15 7.86 -6.63
CA VAL A 215 1.27 8.03 -5.17
C VAL A 215 2.75 8.07 -4.72
N ILE A 216 3.60 7.17 -5.25
CA ILE A 216 5.02 7.16 -4.89
C ILE A 216 5.70 8.47 -5.33
N GLN A 217 5.41 8.96 -6.55
CA GLN A 217 5.99 10.19 -7.06
C GLN A 217 5.48 11.43 -6.32
N ASP A 218 4.20 11.48 -5.99
CA ASP A 218 3.60 12.58 -5.24
C ASP A 218 4.14 12.65 -3.80
N VAL A 219 4.28 11.51 -3.10
CA VAL A 219 4.92 11.49 -1.78
C VAL A 219 6.36 11.99 -1.86
N ARG A 220 7.13 11.58 -2.88
CA ARG A 220 8.50 12.06 -3.10
C ARG A 220 8.54 13.56 -3.37
N TYR A 221 7.61 14.06 -4.16
CA TYR A 221 7.52 15.49 -4.50
C TYR A 221 7.22 16.35 -3.26
N PHE A 222 6.21 15.97 -2.48
CA PHE A 222 5.78 16.76 -1.32
C PHE A 222 6.66 16.57 -0.08
N LEU A 223 7.26 15.38 0.10
CA LEU A 223 8.05 15.06 1.28
C LEU A 223 9.54 15.34 1.11
N ILE A 224 10.11 15.20 -0.09
CA ILE A 224 11.57 15.15 -0.29
C ILE A 224 12.06 16.29 -1.18
N THR A 225 11.61 16.34 -2.45
CA THR A 225 12.10 17.32 -3.41
C THR A 225 11.11 17.62 -4.52
N ASN A 226 10.89 18.91 -4.79
CA ASN A 226 10.00 19.38 -5.85
C ASN A 226 10.55 19.12 -7.27
N GLN A 227 11.75 18.55 -7.39
CA GLN A 227 12.33 18.15 -8.67
C GLN A 227 11.76 16.81 -9.17
N THR A 228 10.98 16.11 -8.36
CA THR A 228 10.36 14.84 -8.75
C THR A 228 9.29 15.08 -9.82
N ILE A 229 9.30 14.25 -10.86
CA ILE A 229 8.26 14.24 -11.89
C ILE A 229 6.98 13.62 -11.29
N THR A 230 5.87 14.37 -11.40
CA THR A 230 4.53 13.95 -10.97
C THR A 230 3.56 14.00 -12.16
N THR A 231 2.36 13.47 -12.00
CA THR A 231 1.28 13.61 -12.99
C THR A 231 0.99 15.08 -13.30
N TRP A 232 1.04 15.94 -12.28
CA TRP A 232 0.69 17.37 -12.38
C TRP A 232 1.70 18.21 -13.14
N ASN A 233 2.98 17.87 -13.12
CA ASN A 233 4.01 18.63 -13.78
C ASN A 233 4.50 18.01 -15.10
N TYR A 234 4.11 16.77 -15.42
CA TYR A 234 4.56 16.07 -16.61
C TYR A 234 3.49 15.87 -17.68
N LEU A 235 2.23 15.65 -17.27
CA LEU A 235 1.14 15.44 -18.22
C LEU A 235 0.56 16.79 -18.67
N PRO A 236 0.52 17.09 -19.98
CA PRO A 236 0.01 18.36 -20.47
C PRO A 236 -1.51 18.48 -20.38
N GLU A 237 -2.23 17.33 -20.37
CA GLU A 237 -3.68 17.28 -20.42
C GLU A 237 -4.25 17.22 -19.00
N GLN A 238 -4.97 18.26 -18.58
CA GLN A 238 -5.53 18.38 -17.22
C GLN A 238 -6.44 17.20 -16.81
N LEU A 239 -7.16 16.61 -17.75
CA LEU A 239 -8.03 15.46 -17.48
C LEU A 239 -7.24 14.21 -17.06
N LEU A 240 -6.03 14.04 -17.56
CA LEU A 240 -5.20 12.88 -17.23
C LEU A 240 -4.72 12.89 -15.77
N HIS A 241 -4.65 14.05 -15.12
CA HIS A 241 -4.28 14.16 -13.72
C HIS A 241 -5.24 13.42 -12.78
N PHE A 242 -6.52 13.34 -13.17
CA PHE A 242 -7.55 12.68 -12.36
C PHE A 242 -7.71 11.19 -12.65
N VAL A 243 -7.06 10.65 -13.69
CA VAL A 243 -7.18 9.23 -14.07
C VAL A 243 -6.77 8.28 -12.94
N PRO A 244 -5.62 8.46 -12.23
CA PRO A 244 -5.26 7.58 -11.13
C PRO A 244 -6.32 7.56 -10.01
N ILE A 245 -6.82 8.73 -9.61
CA ILE A 245 -7.85 8.86 -8.59
C ILE A 245 -9.16 8.17 -9.05
N LEU A 246 -9.53 8.33 -10.32
CA LEU A 246 -10.69 7.65 -10.89
C LEU A 246 -10.54 6.14 -10.84
N ILE A 247 -9.35 5.61 -11.17
CA ILE A 247 -9.04 4.19 -11.06
C ILE A 247 -9.23 3.71 -9.62
N VAL A 248 -8.76 4.45 -8.62
CA VAL A 248 -8.93 4.12 -7.20
C VAL A 248 -10.42 4.05 -6.84
N ILE A 249 -11.22 5.07 -7.24
CA ILE A 249 -12.67 5.10 -6.97
C ILE A 249 -13.38 3.91 -7.62
N VAL A 250 -13.03 3.57 -8.85
CA VAL A 250 -13.60 2.42 -9.56
C VAL A 250 -13.24 1.11 -8.85
N ILE A 251 -11.98 0.91 -8.48
CA ILE A 251 -11.53 -0.31 -7.83
C ILE A 251 -12.16 -0.50 -6.46
N ILE A 252 -12.23 0.54 -5.62
CA ILE A 252 -12.84 0.40 -4.28
C ILE A 252 -14.35 0.16 -4.38
N THR A 253 -15.04 0.81 -5.32
CA THR A 253 -16.48 0.63 -5.53
C THR A 253 -16.81 -0.75 -6.07
N LEU A 254 -16.16 -1.17 -7.15
CA LEU A 254 -16.40 -2.48 -7.75
C LEU A 254 -15.96 -3.62 -6.83
N GLY A 255 -14.80 -3.48 -6.17
CA GLY A 255 -14.33 -4.43 -5.17
C GLY A 255 -15.29 -4.60 -4.00
N GLY A 256 -15.76 -3.49 -3.44
CA GLY A 256 -16.74 -3.48 -2.35
C GLY A 256 -18.10 -4.09 -2.76
N LEU A 257 -18.62 -3.77 -3.95
CA LEU A 257 -19.86 -4.32 -4.46
C LEU A 257 -19.75 -5.83 -4.71
N TYR A 258 -18.66 -6.28 -5.34
CA TYR A 258 -18.40 -7.69 -5.58
C TYR A 258 -18.27 -8.47 -4.27
N PHE A 259 -17.49 -7.95 -3.32
CA PHE A 259 -17.32 -8.52 -1.99
C PHE A 259 -18.67 -8.68 -1.27
N ARG A 260 -19.50 -7.62 -1.26
CA ARG A 260 -20.84 -7.66 -0.66
C ARG A 260 -21.73 -8.73 -1.27
N LYS A 261 -21.67 -8.91 -2.60
CA LYS A 261 -22.44 -9.94 -3.31
C LYS A 261 -21.97 -11.36 -2.90
N ARG A 262 -20.66 -11.59 -2.87
CA ARG A 262 -20.06 -12.90 -2.57
C ARG A 262 -20.03 -13.23 -1.07
N SER A 263 -20.02 -12.24 -0.19
CA SER A 263 -19.90 -12.43 1.26
C SER A 263 -20.97 -13.31 1.88
N LYS A 264 -22.10 -13.54 1.20
CA LYS A 264 -23.17 -14.43 1.65
C LYS A 264 -22.74 -15.89 1.71
N TYR A 265 -21.84 -16.30 0.84
CA TYR A 265 -21.40 -17.69 0.65
C TYR A 265 -20.10 -18.03 1.40
N PHE A 266 -19.42 -17.05 2.00
CA PHE A 266 -18.11 -17.27 2.64
C PHE A 266 -18.13 -18.27 3.80
N ALA A 267 -19.24 -18.43 4.52
CA ALA A 267 -19.33 -19.39 5.61
C ALA A 267 -19.40 -20.85 5.13
N GLU A 268 -19.80 -21.03 3.88
CA GLU A 268 -19.93 -22.36 3.24
C GLU A 268 -18.65 -22.71 2.46
N GLU A 269 -17.99 -21.69 1.87
CA GLU A 269 -16.84 -21.86 0.97
C GLU A 269 -15.48 -21.71 1.69
N ALA A 270 -15.41 -21.08 2.87
CA ALA A 270 -14.18 -20.88 3.65
C ALA A 270 -13.96 -22.05 4.61
#